data_41b6029c2b7f4c6ca4deda39840155db
#
_entry.id   41b6029c2b7f4c6ca4deda39840155db
#
_cell.length_a   1.000
_cell.length_b   1.000
_cell.length_c   1.000
_cell.angle_alpha   90.00
_cell.angle_beta   90.00
_cell.angle_gamma   90.00
#
_symmetry.space_group_name_H-M   'P 1'
#
loop_
_entity.id
_entity.type
_entity.pdbx_description
1 polymer ?
#
loop_
_entity_poly.entity_id
_entity_poly.type
_entity_poly.pdbx_seq_one_letter_code
_entity_poly.pdbx_strand_id
1 'polypeptide(L)'
;CRHLIAQKLKCTDEDLEDRGIVVMSAGIAAMPGSRPSPEAVEVVANAGLTLDGHVAQPLSQRLVRYADLILTMTNGHRNYVINQWPDIADRVEVLRMDNRDISDPIGGSLEVYRGCAKQIEAELNHRIPNMNFESKTM
;
A
#
# COMPACT_ATOMS: atom_id res chain seq x y z
N CYS A 1 4.19 -4.49 1.27
CA CYS A 1 4.25 -4.48 -0.20
C CYS A 1 5.68 -4.55 -0.72
N ARG A 2 6.58 -3.66 -0.29
CA ARG A 2 7.99 -3.65 -0.72
C ARG A 2 8.65 -5.02 -0.60
N HIS A 3 8.49 -5.66 0.54
CA HIS A 3 9.10 -6.96 0.81
C HIS A 3 8.65 -8.03 -0.18
N LEU A 4 7.36 -8.09 -0.48
CA LEU A 4 6.82 -9.06 -1.43
C LEU A 4 7.30 -8.81 -2.86
N ILE A 5 7.43 -7.55 -3.27
CA ILE A 5 7.99 -7.19 -4.56
C ILE A 5 9.48 -7.58 -4.62
N ALA A 6 10.23 -7.29 -3.57
CA ALA A 6 11.64 -7.64 -3.49
C ALA A 6 11.84 -9.16 -3.58
N GLN A 7 11.00 -9.95 -2.93
CA GLN A 7 11.04 -11.42 -3.04
C GLN A 7 10.79 -11.88 -4.48
N LYS A 8 9.83 -11.28 -5.18
CA LYS A 8 9.55 -11.61 -6.58
C LYS A 8 10.75 -11.32 -7.47
N LEU A 9 11.41 -10.19 -7.25
CA LEU A 9 12.54 -9.75 -8.06
C LEU A 9 13.88 -10.33 -7.59
N LYS A 10 13.87 -11.12 -6.51
CA LYS A 10 15.06 -11.75 -5.92
C LYS A 10 16.13 -10.73 -5.53
N CYS A 11 15.70 -9.64 -4.88
CA CYS A 11 16.58 -8.59 -4.38
C CYS A 11 16.18 -8.21 -2.95
N THR A 12 16.88 -7.26 -2.36
CA THR A 12 16.52 -6.70 -1.03
C THR A 12 15.52 -5.57 -1.17
N ASP A 13 14.85 -5.22 -0.07
CA ASP A 13 13.89 -4.10 -0.04
C ASP A 13 14.58 -2.78 -0.42
N GLU A 14 15.83 -2.60 -0.02
CA GLU A 14 16.63 -1.42 -0.32
C GLU A 14 17.01 -1.30 -1.80
N ASP A 15 17.10 -2.41 -2.51
CA ASP A 15 17.44 -2.44 -3.93
C ASP A 15 16.30 -1.96 -4.84
N LEU A 16 15.06 -1.85 -4.32
CA LEU A 16 13.90 -1.49 -5.15
C LEU A 16 14.04 -0.12 -5.79
N GLU A 17 14.49 0.87 -5.04
CA GLU A 17 14.67 2.23 -5.57
C GLU A 17 15.73 2.27 -6.67
N ASP A 18 16.81 1.54 -6.50
CA ASP A 18 17.87 1.41 -7.52
C ASP A 18 17.36 0.76 -8.80
N ARG A 19 16.31 -0.05 -8.70
CA ARG A 19 15.63 -0.67 -9.84
C ARG A 19 14.51 0.19 -10.41
N GLY A 20 14.33 1.41 -9.89
CA GLY A 20 13.28 2.31 -10.33
C GLY A 20 11.90 2.02 -9.78
N ILE A 21 11.81 1.24 -8.70
CA ILE A 21 10.54 0.86 -8.07
C ILE A 21 10.40 1.62 -6.75
N VAL A 22 9.38 2.46 -6.68
CA VAL A 22 9.06 3.24 -5.48
C VAL A 22 7.69 2.82 -4.96
N VAL A 23 7.62 2.40 -3.70
CA VAL A 23 6.38 2.03 -3.03
C VAL A 23 6.13 3.02 -1.90
N MET A 24 4.99 3.67 -1.95
CA MET A 24 4.60 4.68 -0.97
C MET A 24 3.20 4.39 -0.45
N SER A 25 2.90 4.88 0.73
CA SER A 25 1.56 4.84 1.30
C SER A 25 1.12 6.24 1.72
N ALA A 26 -0.18 6.48 1.68
CA ALA A 26 -0.77 7.75 2.07
C ALA A 26 -2.20 7.53 2.56
N GLY A 27 -2.71 8.46 3.35
CA GLY A 27 -4.08 8.42 3.85
C GLY A 27 -4.88 9.64 3.43
N ILE A 28 -6.15 9.45 3.17
CA ILE A 28 -7.06 10.55 2.76
C ILE A 28 -7.20 11.57 3.89
N ALA A 29 -7.23 11.11 5.14
CA ALA A 29 -7.37 11.95 6.32
C ALA A 29 -6.18 11.78 7.28
N ALA A 30 -5.00 11.45 6.76
CA ALA A 30 -3.83 11.21 7.59
C ALA A 30 -3.32 12.52 8.21
N MET A 31 -2.97 12.46 9.49
CA MET A 31 -2.23 13.52 10.15
C MET A 31 -0.74 13.32 9.85
N PRO A 32 -0.06 14.30 9.23
CA PRO A 32 1.35 14.16 8.90
C PRO A 32 2.21 13.84 10.13
N GLY A 33 3.08 12.86 9.99
CA GLY A 33 4.00 12.48 11.06
C GLY A 33 3.44 11.53 12.11
N SER A 34 2.16 11.13 12.01
CA SER A 34 1.58 10.16 12.93
C SER A 34 2.27 8.81 12.81
N ARG A 35 2.50 8.16 13.93
CA ARG A 35 3.14 6.84 13.97
C ARG A 35 2.12 5.73 13.83
N PRO A 36 2.53 4.55 13.34
CA PRO A 36 1.62 3.40 13.30
C PRO A 36 1.21 2.96 14.70
N SER A 37 0.03 2.33 14.79
CA SER A 37 -0.47 1.81 16.06
C SER A 37 0.44 0.71 16.61
N PRO A 38 0.47 0.49 17.94
CA PRO A 38 1.25 -0.60 18.52
C PRO A 38 0.87 -1.97 17.96
N GLU A 39 -0.42 -2.19 17.69
CA GLU A 39 -0.92 -3.44 17.12
C GLU A 39 -0.38 -3.68 15.73
N ALA A 40 -0.33 -2.64 14.89
CA ALA A 40 0.24 -2.74 13.55
C ALA A 40 1.74 -3.05 13.60
N VAL A 41 2.47 -2.40 14.49
CA VAL A 41 3.91 -2.65 14.70
C VAL A 41 4.15 -4.11 15.10
N GLU A 42 3.35 -4.64 16.03
CA GLU A 42 3.49 -6.03 16.50
C GLU A 42 3.19 -7.04 15.39
N VAL A 43 2.13 -6.85 14.63
CA VAL A 43 1.77 -7.74 13.53
C VAL A 43 2.87 -7.80 12.48
N VAL A 44 3.43 -6.66 12.12
CA VAL A 44 4.51 -6.57 11.13
C VAL A 44 5.79 -7.19 11.66
N ALA A 45 6.11 -6.99 12.95
CA ALA A 45 7.27 -7.60 13.60
C ALA A 45 7.18 -9.13 13.62
N ASN A 46 5.98 -9.68 13.85
CA ASN A 46 5.74 -11.13 13.80
C ASN A 46 5.96 -11.72 12.41
N ALA A 47 5.86 -10.91 11.37
CA ALA A 47 6.17 -11.30 10.00
C ALA A 47 7.65 -11.08 9.63
N GLY A 48 8.49 -10.69 10.59
CA GLY A 48 9.90 -10.43 10.38
C GLY A 48 10.22 -9.08 9.74
N LEU A 49 9.25 -8.17 9.73
CA LEU A 49 9.38 -6.85 9.13
C LEU A 49 9.34 -5.76 10.21
N THR A 50 9.60 -4.53 9.82
CA THR A 50 9.58 -3.39 10.74
C THR A 50 8.83 -2.21 10.14
N LEU A 51 8.18 -1.44 11.01
CA LEU A 51 7.60 -0.14 10.69
C LEU A 51 8.42 1.01 11.31
N ASP A 52 9.64 0.73 11.75
CA ASP A 52 10.53 1.76 12.29
C ASP A 52 10.74 2.88 11.26
N GLY A 53 10.58 4.11 11.72
CA GLY A 53 10.69 5.27 10.84
C GLY A 53 9.48 5.52 9.94
N HIS A 54 8.48 4.63 9.94
CA HIS A 54 7.25 4.87 9.17
C HIS A 54 6.39 5.95 9.85
N VAL A 55 5.99 6.93 9.09
CA VAL A 55 5.07 7.99 9.54
C VAL A 55 3.97 8.17 8.51
N ALA A 56 2.79 8.57 8.97
CA ALA A 56 1.66 8.85 8.08
C ALA A 56 1.95 10.08 7.23
N GLN A 57 1.49 10.05 5.98
CA GLN A 57 1.48 11.22 5.12
C GLN A 57 0.12 11.34 4.44
N PRO A 58 -0.38 12.58 4.23
CA PRO A 58 -1.62 12.77 3.53
C PRO A 58 -1.46 12.49 2.03
N LEU A 59 -2.54 12.03 1.41
CA LEU A 59 -2.59 11.91 -0.03
C LEU A 59 -2.55 13.31 -0.66
N SER A 60 -1.70 13.49 -1.66
CA SER A 60 -1.50 14.78 -2.33
C SER A 60 -1.56 14.62 -3.84
N GLN A 61 -1.81 15.73 -4.54
CA GLN A 61 -1.78 15.75 -6.00
C GLN A 61 -0.42 15.26 -6.53
N ARG A 62 0.67 15.63 -5.87
CA ARG A 62 2.02 15.22 -6.25
C ARG A 62 2.18 13.71 -6.24
N LEU A 63 1.72 13.04 -5.16
CA LEU A 63 1.78 11.58 -5.05
C LEU A 63 0.92 10.91 -6.11
N VAL A 64 -0.31 11.41 -6.31
CA VAL A 64 -1.25 10.87 -7.29
C VAL A 64 -0.69 10.98 -8.71
N ARG A 65 -0.11 12.11 -9.06
CA ARG A 65 0.48 12.32 -10.38
C ARG A 65 1.72 11.48 -10.63
N TYR A 66 2.49 11.23 -9.58
CA TYR A 66 3.72 10.44 -9.66
C TYR A 66 3.45 8.94 -9.79
N ALA A 67 2.36 8.44 -9.22
CA ALA A 67 2.06 7.02 -9.15
C ALA A 67 1.66 6.43 -10.50
N ASP A 68 2.22 5.28 -10.84
CA ASP A 68 1.80 4.48 -12.00
C ASP A 68 0.58 3.62 -11.68
N LEU A 69 0.44 3.21 -10.43
CA LEU A 69 -0.67 2.43 -9.92
C LEU A 69 -1.00 2.88 -8.51
N ILE A 70 -2.27 3.12 -8.24
CA ILE A 70 -2.79 3.47 -6.93
C ILE A 70 -3.74 2.36 -6.48
N LEU A 71 -3.40 1.71 -5.37
CA LEU A 71 -4.24 0.68 -4.76
C LEU A 71 -4.90 1.25 -3.51
N THR A 72 -6.21 1.13 -3.43
CA THR A 72 -6.98 1.62 -2.28
C THR A 72 -7.54 0.45 -1.47
N MET A 73 -7.73 0.67 -0.19
CA MET A 73 -8.29 -0.35 0.72
C MET A 73 -9.79 -0.51 0.55
N THR A 74 -10.48 0.57 0.20
CA THR A 74 -11.95 0.57 0.07
C THR A 74 -12.41 1.23 -1.21
N ASN A 75 -13.64 0.91 -1.62
CA ASN A 75 -14.31 1.59 -2.72
C ASN A 75 -14.54 3.07 -2.42
N GLY A 76 -14.78 3.42 -1.16
CA GLY A 76 -14.90 4.82 -0.73
C GLY A 76 -13.62 5.60 -0.98
N HIS A 77 -12.47 5.03 -0.67
CA HIS A 77 -11.17 5.65 -0.96
C HIS A 77 -10.95 5.80 -2.47
N ARG A 78 -11.27 4.79 -3.24
CA ARG A 78 -11.16 4.82 -4.69
C ARG A 78 -12.02 5.95 -5.27
N ASN A 79 -13.27 6.03 -4.84
CA ASN A 79 -14.20 7.07 -5.30
C ASN A 79 -13.71 8.47 -4.94
N TYR A 80 -13.16 8.63 -3.73
CA TYR A 80 -12.56 9.90 -3.33
C TYR A 80 -11.45 10.33 -4.27
N VAL A 81 -10.50 9.44 -4.55
CA VAL A 81 -9.35 9.72 -5.43
C VAL A 81 -9.82 10.08 -6.83
N ILE A 82 -10.74 9.32 -7.39
CA ILE A 82 -11.27 9.55 -8.73
C ILE A 82 -12.04 10.88 -8.82
N ASN A 83 -12.80 11.22 -7.77
CA ASN A 83 -13.53 12.49 -7.73
C ASN A 83 -12.59 13.70 -7.66
N GLN A 84 -11.47 13.58 -6.95
CA GLN A 84 -10.48 14.64 -6.86
C GLN A 84 -9.62 14.76 -8.13
N TRP A 85 -9.29 13.63 -8.75
CA TRP A 85 -8.40 13.56 -9.90
C TRP A 85 -8.97 12.61 -10.96
N PRO A 86 -10.03 13.04 -11.70
CA PRO A 86 -10.71 12.15 -12.65
C PRO A 86 -9.82 11.64 -13.80
N ASP A 87 -8.80 12.40 -14.15
CA ASP A 87 -7.91 12.08 -15.26
C ASP A 87 -6.98 10.89 -15.00
N ILE A 88 -6.83 10.46 -13.74
CA ILE A 88 -6.01 9.29 -13.41
C ILE A 88 -6.85 8.07 -13.00
N ALA A 89 -8.15 8.09 -13.24
CA ALA A 89 -9.07 7.05 -12.78
C ALA A 89 -8.69 5.64 -13.26
N ASP A 90 -8.09 5.53 -14.44
CA ASP A 90 -7.63 4.27 -15.03
C ASP A 90 -6.46 3.63 -14.26
N ARG A 91 -5.80 4.39 -13.38
CA ARG A 91 -4.68 3.91 -12.56
C ARG A 91 -5.07 3.62 -11.12
N VAL A 92 -6.34 3.75 -10.76
CA VAL A 92 -6.83 3.57 -9.39
C VAL A 92 -7.67 2.31 -9.30
N GLU A 93 -7.25 1.38 -8.45
CA GLU A 93 -7.95 0.10 -8.24
C GLU A 93 -8.08 -0.18 -6.75
N VAL A 94 -9.16 -0.87 -6.38
CA VAL A 94 -9.29 -1.41 -5.03
C VAL A 94 -8.34 -2.60 -4.89
N LEU A 95 -7.66 -2.72 -3.76
CA LEU A 95 -6.64 -3.76 -3.55
C LEU A 95 -7.22 -5.17 -3.72
N ARG A 96 -8.41 -5.45 -3.18
CA ARG A 96 -9.05 -6.75 -3.34
C ARG A 96 -9.44 -7.00 -4.79
N MET A 97 -9.08 -8.16 -5.30
CA MET A 97 -9.37 -8.56 -6.68
C MET A 97 -10.87 -8.70 -6.97
N ASP A 98 -11.69 -8.95 -5.93
CA ASP A 98 -13.13 -9.03 -6.05
C ASP A 98 -13.85 -7.68 -5.93
N ASN A 99 -13.09 -6.57 -5.90
CA ASN A 99 -13.57 -5.20 -5.75
C ASN A 99 -14.31 -4.91 -4.44
N ARG A 100 -14.07 -5.71 -3.42
CA ARG A 100 -14.61 -5.48 -2.07
C ARG A 100 -13.63 -4.67 -1.23
N ASP A 101 -14.13 -4.16 -0.10
CA ASP A 101 -13.32 -3.38 0.82
C ASP A 101 -12.48 -4.27 1.74
N ILE A 102 -11.30 -3.75 2.11
CA ILE A 102 -10.57 -4.25 3.26
C ILE A 102 -10.90 -3.31 4.42
N SER A 103 -11.51 -3.84 5.46
CA SER A 103 -11.93 -3.05 6.60
C SER A 103 -10.73 -2.44 7.35
N ASP A 104 -10.89 -1.19 7.81
CA ASP A 104 -9.89 -0.51 8.62
C ASP A 104 -9.84 -1.16 10.01
N PRO A 105 -8.68 -1.66 10.46
CA PRO A 105 -8.55 -2.29 11.78
C PRO A 105 -8.47 -1.29 12.94
N ILE A 106 -8.46 0.01 12.68
CA ILE A 106 -8.26 1.03 13.71
C ILE A 106 -9.26 0.88 14.86
N GLY A 107 -8.75 0.93 16.10
CA GLY A 107 -9.56 0.69 17.29
C GLY A 107 -9.86 -0.78 17.58
N GLY A 108 -9.46 -1.69 16.71
CA GLY A 108 -9.65 -3.12 16.88
C GLY A 108 -8.57 -3.77 17.73
N SER A 109 -8.80 -5.06 18.06
CA SER A 109 -7.83 -5.87 18.78
C SER A 109 -6.66 -6.29 17.90
N LEU A 110 -5.64 -6.89 18.50
CA LEU A 110 -4.52 -7.47 17.79
C LEU A 110 -4.96 -8.50 16.74
N GLU A 111 -5.98 -9.30 17.06
CA GLU A 111 -6.55 -10.29 16.12
C GLU A 111 -7.17 -9.64 14.89
N VAL A 112 -7.83 -8.49 15.07
CA VAL A 112 -8.39 -7.73 13.95
C VAL A 112 -7.27 -7.20 13.05
N TYR A 113 -6.19 -6.70 13.61
CA TYR A 113 -5.01 -6.26 12.86
C TYR A 113 -4.33 -7.41 12.12
N ARG A 114 -4.21 -8.58 12.76
CA ARG A 114 -3.66 -9.78 12.11
C ARG A 114 -4.51 -10.22 10.92
N GLY A 115 -5.83 -10.25 11.09
CA GLY A 115 -6.76 -10.59 10.01
C GLY A 115 -6.62 -9.64 8.83
N CYS A 116 -6.54 -8.34 9.10
CA CYS A 116 -6.33 -7.32 8.09
C CYS A 116 -5.00 -7.52 7.35
N ALA A 117 -3.91 -7.75 8.09
CA ALA A 117 -2.58 -7.95 7.50
C ALA A 117 -2.53 -9.19 6.61
N LYS A 118 -3.15 -10.30 7.04
CA LYS A 118 -3.26 -11.53 6.23
C LYS A 118 -4.04 -11.29 4.94
N GLN A 119 -5.12 -10.53 5.02
CA GLN A 119 -5.94 -10.21 3.86
C GLN A 119 -5.17 -9.35 2.86
N ILE A 120 -4.45 -8.35 3.34
CA ILE A 120 -3.59 -7.49 2.50
C ILE A 120 -2.50 -8.34 1.84
N GLU A 121 -1.83 -9.18 2.61
CA GLU A 121 -0.76 -10.04 2.08
C GLU A 121 -1.28 -10.99 0.99
N ALA A 122 -2.42 -11.62 1.22
CA ALA A 122 -3.03 -12.52 0.24
C ALA A 122 -3.34 -11.79 -1.08
N GLU A 123 -3.92 -10.58 -1.00
CA GLU A 123 -4.24 -9.79 -2.18
C GLU A 123 -2.97 -9.33 -2.93
N LEU A 124 -1.94 -8.92 -2.19
CA LEU A 124 -0.65 -8.54 -2.81
C LEU A 124 0.02 -9.74 -3.47
N ASN A 125 -0.05 -10.93 -2.87
CA ASN A 125 0.50 -12.15 -3.47
C ASN A 125 -0.20 -12.51 -4.78
N HIS A 126 -1.48 -12.14 -4.95
CA HIS A 126 -2.19 -12.31 -6.22
C HIS A 126 -1.81 -11.23 -7.24
N ARG A 127 -1.63 -9.99 -6.80
CA ARG A 127 -1.38 -8.86 -7.70
C ARG A 127 0.05 -8.74 -8.18
N ILE A 128 1.02 -8.94 -7.28
CA ILE A 128 2.43 -8.71 -7.58
C ILE A 128 2.94 -9.55 -8.76
N PRO A 129 2.60 -10.84 -8.89
CA PRO A 129 3.04 -11.63 -10.05
C PRO A 129 2.59 -11.08 -11.41
N ASN A 130 1.49 -10.33 -11.43
CA ASN A 130 0.92 -9.76 -12.64
C ASN A 130 1.30 -8.29 -12.86
N MET A 131 2.05 -7.70 -11.95
CA MET A 131 2.55 -6.34 -12.08
C MET A 131 3.77 -6.29 -12.98
N ASN A 132 3.86 -5.26 -13.80
CA ASN A 132 5.02 -5.02 -14.64
C ASN A 132 5.94 -4.02 -13.93
N PHE A 133 7.13 -4.49 -13.56
CA PHE A 133 8.15 -3.68 -12.90
C PHE A 133 9.29 -3.28 -13.85
N GLU A 134 9.10 -3.41 -15.15
CA GLU A 134 10.09 -2.94 -16.10
C GLU A 134 10.24 -1.43 -16.01
N SER A 135 11.48 -0.99 -15.89
CA SER A 135 11.80 0.44 -15.93
C SER A 135 11.37 1.01 -17.27
N LYS A 136 10.52 2.04 -17.24
CA LYS A 136 10.21 2.81 -18.44
C LYS A 136 11.43 3.67 -18.76
N THR A 137 12.42 3.10 -19.41
CA THR A 137 13.51 3.86 -19.99
C THR A 137 12.98 4.59 -21.20
N MET A 138 13.06 5.85 -21.14
CA MET A 138 12.80 6.67 -22.31
C MET A 138 14.08 6.81 -23.13
#